data_3564780d1d2f58f1d6b77e6ed2ee0808
#
_entry.id   3564780d1d2f58f1d6b77e6ed2ee0808
#
_cell.length_a   1.000
_cell.length_b   1.000
_cell.length_c   1.000
_cell.angle_alpha   90.00
_cell.angle_beta   90.00
_cell.angle_gamma   90.00
#
_symmetry.space_group_name_H-M   'P 1'
#
loop_
_entity.id
_entity.type
_entity.pdbx_description
1 polymer ?
#
loop_
_entity_poly.entity_id
_entity_poly.type
_entity_poly.pdbx_seq_one_letter_code
_entity_poly.pdbx_strand_id
1 'polypeptide(L)'
;MTRNNADKFSIRKFSFGGLLLTALLLTAVTVALSADDRKVETIDATAMGTSTQLGKVVSVKVTIYEYSEEEDRQILMEAFTKGQNEGLVNALTKMKSVGRIAITGTIGYDLSFIRLVPTPTGRKIRFVTNRLLRFGEAYYNTQTTAFNLTAGEIDINDSDKDKSGGVLYPAAQLVINKEGQLEFQLNQNAWKLVNIIDWNKAGTLK
;
A
#
# COMPACT_ATOMS: atom_id res chain seq x y z
N MET A 1 68.42 -32.96 67.04
CA MET A 1 69.54 -32.99 66.09
C MET A 1 69.09 -32.50 64.76
N THR A 2 69.73 -31.45 64.29
CA THR A 2 69.91 -30.89 62.97
C THR A 2 68.65 -30.40 62.19
N ARG A 3 68.41 -29.11 62.23
CA ARG A 3 68.75 -27.98 61.34
C ARG A 3 68.61 -28.36 59.82
N ASN A 4 67.74 -27.67 59.12
CA ASN A 4 68.20 -26.65 58.15
C ASN A 4 67.10 -25.79 57.60
N ASN A 5 67.39 -24.52 57.53
CA ASN A 5 66.74 -23.41 56.86
C ASN A 5 66.82 -23.58 55.36
N ALA A 6 65.87 -23.07 54.64
CA ALA A 6 66.10 -22.37 53.36
C ALA A 6 64.90 -21.52 53.00
N ASP A 7 65.15 -20.34 52.96
CA ASP A 7 64.69 -19.10 52.40
C ASP A 7 63.44 -19.06 51.48
N LYS A 8 62.66 -18.04 51.89
CA LYS A 8 61.54 -17.42 51.11
C LYS A 8 62.08 -16.73 49.88
N PHE A 9 61.46 -17.02 48.78
CA PHE A 9 61.45 -16.07 47.66
C PHE A 9 59.99 -15.81 47.22
N SER A 10 59.55 -14.59 47.59
CA SER A 10 58.21 -14.07 47.23
C SER A 10 58.27 -13.54 45.83
N ILE A 11 57.58 -14.21 44.91
CA ILE A 11 57.30 -13.67 43.57
C ILE A 11 55.90 -13.10 43.61
N ARG A 12 55.81 -11.78 43.56
CA ARG A 12 54.57 -11.05 43.29
C ARG A 12 54.12 -11.35 41.89
N LYS A 13 53.03 -12.12 41.77
CA LYS A 13 52.30 -12.26 40.49
C LYS A 13 51.53 -10.98 40.23
N PHE A 14 52.02 -10.19 39.32
CA PHE A 14 51.27 -9.10 38.70
C PHE A 14 50.07 -9.68 37.98
N SER A 15 48.87 -9.33 38.44
CA SER A 15 47.62 -9.70 37.81
C SER A 15 47.42 -8.83 36.54
N PHE A 16 47.70 -9.43 35.39
CA PHE A 16 47.39 -8.88 34.06
C PHE A 16 45.96 -9.28 33.63
N GLY A 17 45.00 -9.23 34.55
CA GLY A 17 43.62 -9.68 34.29
C GLY A 17 42.59 -8.56 34.13
N GLY A 18 43.00 -7.28 34.22
CA GLY A 18 42.07 -6.16 34.31
C GLY A 18 41.83 -5.37 33.02
N LEU A 19 42.56 -5.65 31.92
CA LEU A 19 42.54 -4.79 30.73
C LEU A 19 41.82 -5.40 29.50
N LEU A 20 41.29 -6.61 29.60
CA LEU A 20 40.64 -7.31 28.51
C LEU A 20 39.12 -7.33 28.60
N LEU A 21 38.53 -6.84 29.69
CA LEU A 21 37.07 -6.83 29.89
C LEU A 21 36.40 -5.50 29.50
N THR A 22 37.17 -4.44 29.25
CA THR A 22 36.61 -3.14 28.87
C THR A 22 36.56 -2.89 27.38
N ALA A 23 37.22 -3.73 26.57
CA ALA A 23 37.20 -3.60 25.10
C ALA A 23 36.00 -4.31 24.40
N LEU A 24 35.24 -5.15 25.14
CA LEU A 24 34.14 -5.95 24.57
C LEU A 24 32.76 -5.30 24.72
N LEU A 25 32.67 -4.11 25.30
CA LEU A 25 31.39 -3.43 25.58
C LEU A 25 31.11 -2.23 24.66
N LEU A 26 32.00 -1.94 23.70
CA LEU A 26 31.80 -0.81 22.76
C LEU A 26 31.49 -1.22 21.31
N THR A 27 31.24 -2.51 21.06
CA THR A 27 30.62 -2.94 19.77
C THR A 27 29.13 -3.08 19.93
N ALA A 28 28.52 -2.22 20.74
CA ALA A 28 27.07 -2.10 20.79
C ALA A 28 26.58 -1.33 19.59
N VAL A 29 26.05 -2.12 18.64
CA VAL A 29 24.78 -1.85 18.00
C VAL A 29 24.73 -0.48 17.31
N THR A 30 25.44 -0.32 16.23
CA THR A 30 24.86 0.38 15.08
C THR A 30 23.93 -0.61 14.37
N VAL A 31 22.80 -0.95 14.96
CA VAL A 31 21.61 -1.26 14.19
C VAL A 31 21.31 0.04 13.48
N ALA A 32 21.80 0.17 12.26
CA ALA A 32 21.28 1.14 11.34
C ALA A 32 19.77 0.85 11.32
N LEU A 33 18.97 1.73 11.95
CA LEU A 33 17.62 1.93 11.50
C LEU A 33 17.80 2.37 10.04
N SER A 34 17.77 1.43 9.13
CA SER A 34 17.40 1.71 7.77
C SER A 34 15.96 2.23 7.92
N ALA A 35 15.83 3.55 8.01
CA ALA A 35 14.59 4.20 7.69
C ALA A 35 14.32 3.69 6.26
N ASP A 36 13.36 2.78 6.16
CA ASP A 36 12.85 2.28 4.90
C ASP A 36 12.32 3.52 4.18
N ASP A 37 13.15 4.06 3.30
CA ASP A 37 12.86 5.24 2.49
C ASP A 37 11.87 4.81 1.40
N ARG A 38 10.71 4.25 1.86
CA ARG A 38 9.59 3.87 1.00
C ARG A 38 9.10 5.14 0.36
N LYS A 39 9.47 5.30 -0.88
CA LYS A 39 9.09 6.44 -1.69
C LYS A 39 7.59 6.42 -1.88
N VAL A 40 6.87 7.22 -1.09
CA VAL A 40 5.43 7.40 -1.21
C VAL A 40 5.12 7.92 -2.60
N GLU A 41 4.27 7.21 -3.33
CA GLU A 41 3.80 7.63 -4.64
C GLU A 41 2.46 8.37 -4.48
N THR A 42 2.30 9.49 -5.18
CA THR A 42 1.07 10.28 -5.16
C THR A 42 0.57 10.51 -6.58
N ILE A 43 -0.71 10.20 -6.81
CA ILE A 43 -1.39 10.37 -8.09
C ILE A 43 -2.64 11.22 -7.85
N ASP A 44 -2.73 12.34 -8.55
CA ASP A 44 -3.94 13.14 -8.63
C ASP A 44 -4.72 12.81 -9.89
N ALA A 45 -6.03 12.83 -9.80
CA ALA A 45 -6.93 12.59 -10.92
C ALA A 45 -8.22 13.42 -10.79
N THR A 46 -8.88 13.66 -11.90
CA THR A 46 -10.23 14.21 -11.94
C THR A 46 -11.21 13.08 -12.21
N ALA A 47 -12.09 12.80 -11.25
CA ALA A 47 -13.18 11.84 -11.41
C ALA A 47 -14.40 12.55 -12.01
N MET A 48 -14.84 12.07 -13.16
CA MET A 48 -16.03 12.57 -13.89
C MET A 48 -17.14 11.53 -13.81
N GLY A 49 -18.29 11.96 -13.28
CA GLY A 49 -19.46 11.11 -13.20
C GLY A 49 -19.99 10.71 -14.58
N THR A 50 -20.42 9.46 -14.72
CA THR A 50 -21.06 8.93 -15.92
C THR A 50 -22.51 8.55 -15.63
N SER A 51 -23.29 8.29 -16.68
CA SER A 51 -24.70 7.86 -16.56
C SER A 51 -25.52 8.80 -15.68
N THR A 52 -26.12 8.34 -14.60
CA THR A 52 -26.95 9.12 -13.67
C THR A 52 -26.19 10.22 -12.92
N GLN A 53 -24.86 10.23 -12.99
CA GLN A 53 -24.00 11.20 -12.34
C GLN A 53 -23.30 12.13 -13.34
N LEU A 54 -23.78 12.18 -14.57
CA LEU A 54 -23.25 13.03 -15.62
C LEU A 54 -23.20 14.49 -15.19
N GLY A 55 -22.08 15.16 -15.45
CA GLY A 55 -21.83 16.55 -15.06
C GLY A 55 -21.27 16.74 -13.65
N LYS A 56 -21.18 15.70 -12.84
CA LYS A 56 -20.46 15.76 -11.56
C LYS A 56 -18.97 15.57 -11.79
N VAL A 57 -18.16 16.40 -11.13
CA VAL A 57 -16.69 16.39 -11.22
C VAL A 57 -16.11 16.50 -9.82
N VAL A 58 -15.16 15.62 -9.49
CA VAL A 58 -14.52 15.57 -8.18
C VAL A 58 -13.02 15.34 -8.36
N SER A 59 -12.20 16.11 -7.66
CA SER A 59 -10.75 15.84 -7.63
C SER A 59 -10.44 14.73 -6.62
N VAL A 60 -9.68 13.73 -7.05
CA VAL A 60 -9.31 12.55 -6.28
C VAL A 60 -7.79 12.46 -6.19
N LYS A 61 -7.29 12.14 -5.00
CA LYS A 61 -5.89 11.85 -4.74
C LYS A 61 -5.73 10.41 -4.28
N VAL A 62 -4.84 9.67 -4.92
CA VAL A 62 -4.39 8.34 -4.50
C VAL A 62 -2.97 8.44 -4.01
N THR A 63 -2.73 8.01 -2.77
CA THR A 63 -1.41 7.95 -2.15
C THR A 63 -1.08 6.48 -1.93
N ILE A 64 0.06 6.03 -2.45
CA ILE A 64 0.53 4.64 -2.39
C ILE A 64 1.73 4.61 -1.46
N TYR A 65 1.65 3.84 -0.38
CA TYR A 65 2.74 3.62 0.56
C TYR A 65 3.58 2.41 0.16
N GLU A 66 2.90 1.37 -0.31
CA GLU A 66 3.50 0.13 -0.80
C GLU A 66 2.53 -0.58 -1.75
N TYR A 67 3.02 -1.46 -2.59
CA TYR A 67 2.20 -2.36 -3.40
C TYR A 67 1.98 -3.66 -2.65
N SER A 68 0.76 -4.21 -2.79
CA SER A 68 0.40 -5.52 -2.23
C SER A 68 1.13 -6.65 -2.96
N GLU A 69 1.44 -7.70 -2.22
CA GLU A 69 2.13 -8.87 -2.73
C GLU A 69 1.16 -9.89 -3.33
N GLU A 70 1.69 -10.95 -3.93
CA GLU A 70 0.86 -12.00 -4.53
C GLU A 70 0.10 -12.81 -3.47
N GLU A 71 0.65 -12.95 -2.26
CA GLU A 71 0.00 -13.58 -1.12
C GLU A 71 -1.26 -12.83 -0.70
N ASP A 72 -1.23 -11.50 -0.69
CA ASP A 72 -2.41 -10.67 -0.41
C ASP A 72 -3.51 -10.93 -1.43
N ARG A 73 -3.14 -11.06 -2.70
CA ARG A 73 -4.09 -11.39 -3.77
C ARG A 73 -4.74 -12.75 -3.56
N GLN A 74 -3.96 -13.75 -3.17
CA GLN A 74 -4.47 -15.10 -2.91
C GLN A 74 -5.47 -15.10 -1.75
N ILE A 75 -5.18 -14.39 -0.66
CA ILE A 75 -6.09 -14.21 0.47
C ILE A 75 -7.43 -13.62 0.01
N LEU A 76 -7.40 -12.59 -0.85
CA LEU A 76 -8.60 -11.95 -1.37
C LEU A 76 -9.39 -12.87 -2.31
N MET A 77 -8.72 -13.64 -3.15
CA MET A 77 -9.34 -14.62 -4.05
C MET A 77 -10.07 -15.72 -3.24
N GLU A 78 -9.42 -16.25 -2.21
CA GLU A 78 -10.04 -17.23 -1.32
C GLU A 78 -11.24 -16.64 -0.56
N ALA A 79 -11.09 -15.43 -0.04
CA ALA A 79 -12.18 -14.74 0.67
C ALA A 79 -13.38 -14.50 -0.24
N PHE A 80 -13.13 -14.10 -1.51
CA PHE A 80 -14.19 -13.95 -2.50
C PHE A 80 -14.86 -15.29 -2.82
N THR A 81 -14.09 -16.36 -3.02
CA THR A 81 -14.64 -17.69 -3.32
C THR A 81 -15.56 -18.20 -2.19
N LYS A 82 -15.22 -17.88 -0.93
CA LYS A 82 -15.98 -18.31 0.26
C LYS A 82 -17.20 -17.43 0.55
N GLY A 83 -17.14 -16.13 0.28
CA GLY A 83 -18.15 -15.18 0.74
C GLY A 83 -18.43 -14.02 -0.23
N GLN A 84 -18.05 -14.13 -1.50
CA GLN A 84 -18.28 -13.11 -2.52
C GLN A 84 -17.79 -11.72 -2.03
N ASN A 85 -18.49 -10.64 -2.36
CA ASN A 85 -18.10 -9.28 -1.92
C ASN A 85 -18.04 -9.12 -0.39
N GLU A 86 -18.89 -9.78 0.37
CA GLU A 86 -18.85 -9.73 1.83
C GLU A 86 -17.58 -10.37 2.37
N GLY A 87 -17.19 -11.52 1.81
CA GLY A 87 -15.92 -12.18 2.11
C GLY A 87 -14.72 -11.26 1.84
N LEU A 88 -14.72 -10.55 0.69
CA LEU A 88 -13.69 -9.56 0.36
C LEU A 88 -13.62 -8.43 1.38
N VAL A 89 -14.74 -7.81 1.74
CA VAL A 89 -14.79 -6.72 2.72
C VAL A 89 -14.23 -7.16 4.06
N ASN A 90 -14.62 -8.37 4.50
CA ASN A 90 -14.12 -8.93 5.75
C ASN A 90 -12.60 -9.20 5.73
N ALA A 91 -12.07 -9.66 4.60
CA ALA A 91 -10.63 -9.85 4.43
C ALA A 91 -9.89 -8.51 4.38
N LEU A 92 -10.34 -7.57 3.54
CA LEU A 92 -9.75 -6.24 3.40
C LEU A 92 -9.73 -5.47 4.73
N THR A 93 -10.74 -5.67 5.59
CA THR A 93 -10.81 -5.01 6.91
C THR A 93 -9.70 -5.48 7.85
N LYS A 94 -9.18 -6.70 7.66
CA LYS A 94 -8.10 -7.28 8.47
C LYS A 94 -6.71 -7.00 7.89
N MET A 95 -6.63 -6.56 6.64
CA MET A 95 -5.37 -6.26 5.97
C MET A 95 -4.84 -4.89 6.42
N LYS A 96 -3.51 -4.75 6.38
CA LYS A 96 -2.83 -3.49 6.62
C LYS A 96 -3.19 -2.48 5.52
N SER A 97 -3.27 -1.19 5.88
CA SER A 97 -3.36 -0.12 4.89
C SER A 97 -2.05 -0.01 4.10
N VAL A 98 -2.14 -0.11 2.78
CA VAL A 98 -1.03 0.03 1.83
C VAL A 98 -1.08 1.35 1.05
N GLY A 99 -2.10 2.16 1.30
CA GLY A 99 -2.29 3.46 0.66
C GLY A 99 -3.55 4.16 1.14
N ARG A 100 -3.90 5.23 0.46
CA ARG A 100 -5.09 6.04 0.76
C ARG A 100 -5.70 6.62 -0.51
N ILE A 101 -7.02 6.67 -0.57
CA ILE A 101 -7.75 7.44 -1.57
C ILE A 101 -8.57 8.55 -0.89
N ALA A 102 -8.48 9.76 -1.40
CA ALA A 102 -9.18 10.92 -0.83
C ALA A 102 -9.80 11.79 -1.93
N ILE A 103 -10.96 12.36 -1.65
CA ILE A 103 -11.43 13.54 -2.35
C ILE A 103 -10.57 14.71 -1.85
N THR A 104 -10.11 15.58 -2.73
CA THR A 104 -9.28 16.72 -2.36
C THR A 104 -9.98 17.55 -1.27
N GLY A 105 -9.26 17.81 -0.17
CA GLY A 105 -9.80 18.52 1.00
C GLY A 105 -10.47 17.62 2.05
N THR A 106 -10.48 16.30 1.86
CA THR A 106 -10.96 15.33 2.86
C THR A 106 -9.84 14.44 3.38
N ILE A 107 -10.09 13.77 4.52
CA ILE A 107 -9.15 12.80 5.09
C ILE A 107 -9.01 11.56 4.18
N GLY A 108 -10.09 11.17 3.49
CA GLY A 108 -10.13 10.00 2.63
C GLY A 108 -10.25 8.68 3.38
N TYR A 109 -9.99 7.59 2.65
CA TYR A 109 -10.14 6.20 3.11
C TYR A 109 -8.86 5.40 2.82
N ASP A 110 -8.54 4.48 3.71
CA ASP A 110 -7.41 3.59 3.53
C ASP A 110 -7.65 2.59 2.40
N LEU A 111 -6.62 2.33 1.63
CA LEU A 111 -6.58 1.28 0.63
C LEU A 111 -5.90 0.06 1.25
N SER A 112 -6.62 -1.05 1.31
CA SER A 112 -6.11 -2.29 1.89
C SER A 112 -5.44 -3.20 0.84
N PHE A 113 -5.60 -2.88 -0.46
CA PHE A 113 -4.97 -3.62 -1.54
C PHE A 113 -4.67 -2.69 -2.71
N ILE A 114 -3.42 -2.68 -3.17
CA ILE A 114 -2.96 -1.95 -4.36
C ILE A 114 -2.03 -2.85 -5.16
N ARG A 115 -2.35 -3.08 -6.42
CA ARG A 115 -1.55 -3.91 -7.33
C ARG A 115 -1.01 -3.09 -8.50
N LEU A 116 0.26 -3.24 -8.78
CA LEU A 116 0.91 -2.76 -9.98
C LEU A 116 0.87 -3.84 -11.07
N VAL A 117 0.41 -3.49 -12.26
CA VAL A 117 0.41 -4.36 -13.43
C VAL A 117 1.17 -3.66 -14.56
N PRO A 118 2.35 -4.14 -14.94
CA PRO A 118 3.10 -3.56 -16.07
C PRO A 118 2.30 -3.68 -17.38
N THR A 119 2.41 -2.65 -18.23
CA THR A 119 1.84 -2.65 -19.59
C THR A 119 2.91 -2.25 -20.59
N PRO A 120 2.73 -2.52 -21.90
CA PRO A 120 3.72 -2.16 -22.92
C PRO A 120 4.04 -0.65 -22.99
N THR A 121 3.10 0.20 -22.59
CA THR A 121 3.21 1.66 -22.68
C THR A 121 3.36 2.34 -21.33
N GLY A 122 3.39 1.57 -20.22
CA GLY A 122 3.49 2.11 -18.88
C GLY A 122 3.03 1.11 -17.82
N ARG A 123 2.00 1.47 -17.04
CA ARG A 123 1.55 0.62 -15.93
C ARG A 123 0.09 0.86 -15.59
N LYS A 124 -0.56 -0.16 -15.06
CA LYS A 124 -1.89 -0.07 -14.43
C LYS A 124 -1.76 -0.22 -12.93
N ILE A 125 -2.50 0.60 -12.20
CA ILE A 125 -2.59 0.53 -10.75
C ILE A 125 -4.03 0.19 -10.40
N ARG A 126 -4.24 -0.99 -9.82
CA ARG A 126 -5.54 -1.47 -9.35
C ARG A 126 -5.58 -1.35 -7.85
N PHE A 127 -6.66 -0.82 -7.31
CA PHE A 127 -6.81 -0.64 -5.88
C PHE A 127 -8.21 -0.94 -5.40
N VAL A 128 -8.29 -1.37 -4.13
CA VAL A 128 -9.56 -1.72 -3.47
C VAL A 128 -9.52 -1.25 -2.03
N THR A 129 -10.67 -0.73 -1.54
CA THR A 129 -10.90 -0.42 -0.14
C THR A 129 -12.14 -1.16 0.38
N ASN A 130 -12.17 -1.45 1.66
CA ASN A 130 -13.29 -2.11 2.34
C ASN A 130 -14.48 -1.19 2.62
N ARG A 131 -14.54 -0.02 1.99
CA ARG A 131 -15.56 1.01 2.25
C ARG A 131 -16.04 1.64 0.97
N LEU A 132 -17.25 2.18 1.02
CA LEU A 132 -17.81 3.01 -0.04
C LEU A 132 -17.19 4.41 0.01
N LEU A 133 -16.72 4.91 -1.13
CA LEU A 133 -16.42 6.34 -1.28
C LEU A 133 -17.72 7.12 -1.48
N ARG A 134 -17.93 8.12 -0.65
CA ARG A 134 -19.09 8.98 -0.77
C ARG A 134 -18.74 10.25 -1.52
N PHE A 135 -19.30 10.40 -2.71
CA PHE A 135 -19.18 11.61 -3.54
C PHE A 135 -20.38 12.56 -3.31
N GLY A 136 -20.55 13.07 -2.09
CA GLY A 136 -21.59 14.04 -1.79
C GLY A 136 -23.04 13.57 -2.05
N GLU A 137 -23.95 14.49 -2.38
CA GLU A 137 -25.39 14.20 -2.58
C GLU A 137 -25.69 13.20 -3.71
N ALA A 138 -24.84 13.13 -4.73
CA ALA A 138 -25.00 12.18 -5.85
C ALA A 138 -24.92 10.71 -5.38
N TYR A 139 -24.37 10.47 -4.21
CA TYR A 139 -24.23 9.15 -3.63
C TYR A 139 -25.57 8.56 -3.15
N TYR A 140 -26.43 9.37 -2.54
CA TYR A 140 -27.62 8.85 -1.85
C TYR A 140 -28.71 8.32 -2.79
N ASN A 141 -28.70 8.71 -4.06
CA ASN A 141 -29.77 8.40 -4.99
C ASN A 141 -29.55 7.17 -5.87
N THR A 142 -28.36 6.56 -5.87
CA THR A 142 -28.01 5.56 -6.90
C THR A 142 -27.34 4.30 -6.38
N GLN A 143 -27.05 4.16 -5.10
CA GLN A 143 -26.29 3.02 -4.58
C GLN A 143 -27.15 2.11 -3.72
N THR A 144 -27.18 0.83 -4.11
CA THR A 144 -27.70 -0.23 -3.28
C THR A 144 -26.69 -0.52 -2.15
N THR A 145 -27.20 -0.80 -0.95
CA THR A 145 -26.38 -1.22 0.21
C THR A 145 -25.65 -2.56 -0.02
N ALA A 146 -25.91 -3.22 -1.16
CA ALA A 146 -25.30 -4.49 -1.54
C ALA A 146 -23.81 -4.37 -1.93
N PHE A 147 -23.34 -3.17 -2.29
CA PHE A 147 -21.97 -2.94 -2.74
C PHE A 147 -21.22 -2.10 -1.71
N ASN A 148 -20.47 -2.75 -0.86
CA ASN A 148 -19.87 -2.15 0.34
C ASN A 148 -18.36 -1.92 0.25
N LEU A 149 -17.81 -1.95 -0.95
CA LEU A 149 -16.40 -1.64 -1.25
C LEU A 149 -16.27 -0.64 -2.39
N THR A 150 -15.13 0.02 -2.46
CA THR A 150 -14.73 0.84 -3.62
C THR A 150 -13.56 0.19 -4.30
N ALA A 151 -13.56 0.22 -5.62
CA ALA A 151 -12.45 -0.28 -6.41
C ALA A 151 -12.16 0.66 -7.58
N GLY A 152 -10.91 0.68 -8.04
CA GLY A 152 -10.51 1.50 -9.17
C GLY A 152 -9.29 0.95 -9.90
N GLU A 153 -9.12 1.46 -11.11
CA GLU A 153 -7.95 1.21 -11.94
C GLU A 153 -7.49 2.54 -12.55
N ILE A 154 -6.20 2.81 -12.45
CA ILE A 154 -5.53 3.92 -13.12
C ILE A 154 -4.56 3.32 -14.13
N ASP A 155 -4.67 3.72 -15.39
CA ASP A 155 -3.76 3.38 -16.48
C ASP A 155 -2.84 4.58 -16.74
N ILE A 156 -1.56 4.43 -16.43
CA ILE A 156 -0.54 5.45 -16.63
C ILE A 156 0.23 5.11 -17.90
N ASN A 157 0.14 5.99 -18.89
CA ASN A 157 0.92 5.90 -20.12
C ASN A 157 2.18 6.76 -19.98
N ASP A 158 3.33 6.10 -19.96
CA ASP A 158 4.63 6.77 -19.79
C ASP A 158 5.09 7.50 -21.04
N SER A 159 4.63 7.05 -22.22
CA SER A 159 5.00 7.62 -23.51
C SER A 159 4.13 8.82 -23.89
N ASP A 160 2.88 8.83 -23.44
CA ASP A 160 1.91 9.87 -23.77
C ASP A 160 0.95 10.07 -22.59
N LYS A 161 1.22 11.11 -21.81
CA LYS A 161 0.44 11.40 -20.60
C LYS A 161 -1.04 11.65 -20.87
N ASP A 162 -1.39 12.17 -22.05
CA ASP A 162 -2.77 12.47 -22.42
C ASP A 162 -3.58 11.18 -22.63
N LYS A 163 -2.90 10.05 -22.83
CA LYS A 163 -3.53 8.72 -22.89
C LYS A 163 -3.70 8.06 -21.54
N SER A 164 -3.19 8.68 -20.47
CA SER A 164 -3.43 8.19 -19.11
C SER A 164 -4.89 8.42 -18.73
N GLY A 165 -5.48 7.45 -18.05
CA GLY A 165 -6.86 7.52 -17.63
C GLY A 165 -7.19 6.45 -16.60
N GLY A 166 -8.48 6.27 -16.33
CA GLY A 166 -8.87 5.22 -15.40
C GLY A 166 -10.36 5.20 -15.14
N VAL A 167 -10.72 4.32 -14.21
CA VAL A 167 -12.09 4.14 -13.74
C VAL A 167 -12.12 4.01 -12.23
N LEU A 168 -13.17 4.55 -11.63
CA LEU A 168 -13.43 4.43 -10.20
C LEU A 168 -14.88 4.01 -9.99
N TYR A 169 -15.07 2.95 -9.22
CA TYR A 169 -16.37 2.44 -8.79
C TYR A 169 -16.54 2.72 -7.30
N PRO A 170 -17.23 3.80 -6.91
CA PRO A 170 -17.43 4.17 -5.51
C PRO A 170 -18.14 3.10 -4.68
N ALA A 171 -19.00 2.30 -5.34
CA ALA A 171 -19.62 1.11 -4.79
C ALA A 171 -19.42 -0.01 -5.80
N ALA A 172 -18.44 -0.86 -5.57
CA ALA A 172 -18.04 -1.88 -6.51
C ALA A 172 -18.60 -3.26 -6.16
N GLN A 173 -18.98 -3.99 -7.18
CA GLN A 173 -19.14 -5.43 -7.15
C GLN A 173 -18.05 -6.05 -8.03
N LEU A 174 -17.35 -7.04 -7.49
CA LEU A 174 -16.36 -7.79 -8.23
C LEU A 174 -16.92 -9.16 -8.62
N VAL A 175 -16.40 -9.69 -9.70
CA VAL A 175 -16.70 -11.04 -10.21
C VAL A 175 -15.41 -11.73 -10.58
N ILE A 176 -15.41 -13.06 -10.58
CA ILE A 176 -14.29 -13.83 -11.12
C ILE A 176 -14.54 -14.04 -12.61
N ASN A 177 -13.59 -13.60 -13.45
CA ASN A 177 -13.66 -13.80 -14.89
C ASN A 177 -13.28 -15.26 -15.28
N LYS A 178 -13.32 -15.56 -16.57
CA LYS A 178 -13.01 -16.89 -17.11
C LYS A 178 -11.53 -17.28 -16.89
N GLU A 179 -10.66 -16.30 -16.75
CA GLU A 179 -9.23 -16.46 -16.48
C GLU A 179 -8.91 -16.59 -14.97
N GLY A 180 -9.96 -16.64 -14.11
CA GLY A 180 -9.81 -16.75 -12.66
C GLY A 180 -9.30 -15.47 -11.99
N GLN A 181 -9.53 -14.30 -12.59
CA GLN A 181 -9.14 -13.02 -12.04
C GLN A 181 -10.35 -12.24 -11.52
N LEU A 182 -10.15 -11.48 -10.45
CA LEU A 182 -11.17 -10.54 -9.97
C LEU A 182 -11.28 -9.35 -10.95
N GLU A 183 -12.48 -9.11 -11.43
CA GLU A 183 -12.83 -8.01 -12.33
C GLU A 183 -14.03 -7.23 -11.83
N PHE A 184 -14.19 -6.01 -12.32
CA PHE A 184 -15.37 -5.19 -12.06
C PHE A 184 -16.59 -5.75 -12.81
N GLN A 185 -17.72 -5.82 -12.15
CA GLN A 185 -18.97 -6.12 -12.81
C GLN A 185 -19.36 -4.95 -13.72
N LEU A 186 -19.55 -5.22 -15.02
CA LEU A 186 -19.68 -4.19 -16.07
C LEU A 186 -20.95 -3.32 -15.98
N ASN A 187 -21.95 -3.74 -15.21
CA ASN A 187 -23.22 -3.00 -15.09
C ASN A 187 -23.22 -1.90 -14.05
N GLN A 188 -22.04 -1.47 -13.57
CA GLN A 188 -21.92 -0.46 -12.54
C GLN A 188 -21.66 0.93 -13.15
N ASN A 189 -22.18 1.97 -12.47
CA ASN A 189 -21.91 3.36 -12.82
C ASN A 189 -20.46 3.73 -12.40
N ALA A 190 -19.54 3.57 -13.34
CA ALA A 190 -18.16 3.99 -13.15
C ALA A 190 -18.04 5.52 -13.19
N TRP A 191 -17.10 6.06 -12.43
CA TRP A 191 -16.57 7.41 -12.65
C TRP A 191 -15.33 7.27 -13.53
N LYS A 192 -15.26 8.09 -14.58
CA LYS A 192 -14.07 8.15 -15.44
C LYS A 192 -13.00 8.98 -14.76
N LEU A 193 -11.79 8.47 -14.65
CA LEU A 193 -10.62 9.20 -14.18
C LEU A 193 -9.87 9.79 -15.37
N VAL A 194 -9.66 11.10 -15.35
CA VAL A 194 -8.95 11.88 -16.36
C VAL A 194 -7.96 12.83 -15.69
N ASN A 195 -7.12 13.52 -16.48
CA ASN A 195 -6.12 14.46 -15.97
C ASN A 195 -5.24 13.81 -14.89
N ILE A 196 -4.71 12.64 -15.22
CA ILE A 196 -3.85 11.88 -14.31
C ILE A 196 -2.50 12.58 -14.17
N ILE A 197 -2.13 12.90 -12.93
CA ILE A 197 -0.83 13.50 -12.59
C ILE A 197 -0.12 12.56 -11.62
N ASP A 198 0.93 11.91 -12.09
CA ASP A 198 1.86 11.14 -11.27
C ASP A 198 2.98 12.07 -10.77
N TRP A 199 2.93 12.47 -9.51
CA TRP A 199 3.87 13.42 -8.93
C TRP A 199 5.29 12.86 -8.80
N ASN A 200 5.45 11.55 -8.70
CA ASN A 200 6.77 10.94 -8.60
C ASN A 200 7.56 11.04 -9.91
N LYS A 201 6.86 11.10 -11.04
CA LYS A 201 7.47 11.28 -12.37
C LYS A 201 7.43 12.73 -12.86
N ALA A 202 6.56 13.57 -12.31
CA ALA A 202 6.50 14.99 -12.69
C ALA A 202 7.77 15.77 -12.34
N GLY A 203 8.54 15.33 -11.31
CA GLY A 203 9.82 15.92 -10.91
C GLY A 203 11.03 15.49 -11.75
N THR A 204 10.88 14.55 -12.68
CA THR A 204 11.98 14.02 -13.51
C THR A 204 12.09 14.67 -14.89
N LEU A 205 11.21 15.61 -15.22
CA LEU A 205 11.28 16.40 -16.44
C LEU A 205 12.10 17.67 -16.16
N LYS A 206 13.43 17.54 -16.24
CA LYS A 206 14.39 18.63 -16.49
C LYS A 206 15.00 18.45 -17.85
#